data_ef1e77cb902b2f8e64cce08a17d01680
#
_entry.id   ef1e77cb902b2f8e64cce08a17d01680
#
_cell.length_a   1.000
_cell.length_b   1.000
_cell.length_c   1.000
_cell.angle_alpha   90.00
_cell.angle_beta   90.00
_cell.angle_gamma   90.00
#
_symmetry.space_group_name_H-M   'P 1'
#
loop_
_entity.id
_entity.type
_entity.pdbx_description
1 polymer ?
#
loop_
_entity_poly.entity_id
_entity_poly.type
_entity_poly.pdbx_seq_one_letter_code
_entity_poly.pdbx_strand_id
1 'polypeptide(L)'
;MRKTDRQLKNHLILFIGCLIIPGLLLLTLLYIGFSERNLSGLLNEEAFFPYVHIAAMFMLAWLVYLLGILSRRCESKLKTVPSLFLLALLISASLWIGWSSTDGFLATVHIMLAYAGFVWMNVLFYAWARYSTRYVKIYICLGFTAFMLSVSLGYVSGISEVLYGAGCSVLLSLCAVSQ
;
A
#
# COMPACT_ATOMS: atom_id res chain seq x y z
N MET A 1 12.87 27.11 0.32
CA MET A 1 13.23 26.01 -0.63
C MET A 1 13.32 26.61 -2.03
N ARG A 2 14.45 26.48 -2.72
CA ARG A 2 14.62 27.02 -4.09
C ARG A 2 13.68 26.30 -5.06
N LYS A 3 13.24 26.96 -6.12
CA LYS A 3 12.33 26.40 -7.14
C LYS A 3 12.86 25.08 -7.76
N THR A 4 14.17 25.01 -7.96
CA THR A 4 14.91 23.82 -8.43
C THR A 4 14.81 22.65 -7.45
N ASP A 5 14.89 22.88 -6.14
CA ASP A 5 14.80 21.82 -5.12
C ASP A 5 13.39 21.21 -5.07
N ARG A 6 12.36 22.04 -5.27
CA ARG A 6 10.96 21.58 -5.33
C ARG A 6 10.74 20.71 -6.57
N GLN A 7 11.25 21.13 -7.73
CA GLN A 7 11.14 20.36 -8.97
C GLN A 7 11.83 19.02 -8.85
N LEU A 8 13.07 18.98 -8.36
CA LEU A 8 13.82 17.74 -8.15
C LEU A 8 13.07 16.78 -7.22
N LYS A 9 12.55 17.28 -6.11
CA LYS A 9 11.74 16.49 -5.18
C LYS A 9 10.51 15.90 -5.84
N ASN A 10 9.77 16.67 -6.64
CA ASN A 10 8.60 16.21 -7.35
C ASN A 10 8.94 15.12 -8.38
N HIS A 11 10.02 15.28 -9.14
CA HIS A 11 10.48 14.25 -10.07
C HIS A 11 10.88 12.95 -9.34
N LEU A 12 11.54 13.05 -8.20
CA LEU A 12 11.92 11.89 -7.39
C LEU A 12 10.66 11.16 -6.86
N ILE A 13 9.65 11.91 -6.39
CA ILE A 13 8.39 11.33 -5.92
C ILE A 13 7.69 10.57 -7.06
N LEU A 14 7.61 11.16 -8.25
CA LEU A 14 7.00 10.49 -9.40
C LEU A 14 7.80 9.28 -9.86
N PHE A 15 9.13 9.38 -9.90
CA PHE A 15 10.00 8.28 -10.29
C PHE A 15 9.86 7.07 -9.36
N ILE A 16 9.95 7.29 -8.06
CA ILE A 16 9.80 6.20 -7.08
C ILE A 16 8.37 5.65 -7.09
N GLY A 17 7.37 6.52 -7.00
CA GLY A 17 5.98 6.09 -6.81
C GLY A 17 5.29 5.56 -8.05
N CYS A 18 5.68 6.00 -9.26
CA CYS A 18 5.06 5.56 -10.51
C CYS A 18 5.87 4.50 -11.27
N LEU A 19 7.16 4.34 -10.94
CA LEU A 19 8.02 3.41 -11.66
C LEU A 19 8.63 2.35 -10.72
N ILE A 20 9.35 2.77 -9.67
CA ILE A 20 10.07 1.82 -8.81
C ILE A 20 9.13 0.92 -8.02
N ILE A 21 8.17 1.50 -7.28
CA ILE A 21 7.22 0.72 -6.47
C ILE A 21 6.35 -0.20 -7.33
N PRO A 22 5.66 0.28 -8.39
CA PRO A 22 4.91 -0.59 -9.28
C PRO A 22 5.79 -1.66 -9.93
N GLY A 23 7.01 -1.31 -10.34
CA GLY A 23 7.96 -2.26 -10.92
C GLY A 23 8.35 -3.38 -9.96
N LEU A 24 8.65 -3.07 -8.70
CA LEU A 24 8.93 -4.07 -7.67
C LEU A 24 7.73 -4.99 -7.42
N LEU A 25 6.51 -4.43 -7.35
CA LEU A 25 5.30 -5.21 -7.17
C LEU A 25 4.99 -6.09 -8.39
N LEU A 26 5.20 -5.59 -9.60
CA LEU A 26 5.04 -6.38 -10.81
C LEU A 26 6.08 -7.51 -10.92
N LEU A 27 7.32 -7.28 -10.48
CA LEU A 27 8.32 -8.33 -10.41
C LEU A 27 7.89 -9.45 -9.46
N THR A 28 7.22 -9.14 -8.34
CA THR A 28 6.70 -10.19 -7.47
C THR A 28 5.64 -11.05 -8.16
N LEU A 29 4.81 -10.49 -9.06
CA LEU A 29 3.84 -11.27 -9.84
C LEU A 29 4.47 -12.30 -10.77
N LEU A 30 5.68 -12.06 -11.27
CA LEU A 30 6.39 -13.03 -12.11
C LEU A 30 6.74 -14.32 -11.34
N TYR A 31 6.87 -14.23 -10.01
CA TYR A 31 7.17 -15.37 -9.15
C TYR A 31 5.90 -16.04 -8.59
N ILE A 32 4.81 -15.26 -8.38
CA ILE A 32 3.58 -15.76 -7.76
C ILE A 32 2.64 -16.42 -8.76
N GLY A 33 2.75 -16.05 -10.05
CA GLY A 33 1.66 -16.32 -11.00
C GLY A 33 0.46 -15.39 -10.72
N PHE A 34 -0.33 -15.14 -11.76
CA PHE A 34 -1.39 -14.12 -11.68
C PHE A 34 -2.56 -14.50 -10.75
N SER A 35 -2.82 -15.77 -10.53
CA SER A 35 -4.03 -16.24 -9.86
C SER A 35 -3.81 -17.24 -8.71
N GLU A 36 -2.64 -17.81 -8.55
CA GLU A 36 -2.48 -19.00 -7.71
C GLU A 36 -2.11 -18.69 -6.26
N ARG A 37 -1.49 -17.54 -5.99
CA ARG A 37 -0.99 -17.18 -4.65
C ARG A 37 -1.14 -15.68 -4.39
N ASN A 38 -1.14 -15.31 -3.11
CA ASN A 38 -1.07 -13.93 -2.66
C ASN A 38 0.35 -13.59 -2.16
N LEU A 39 0.64 -12.30 -1.97
CA LEU A 39 1.93 -11.85 -1.42
C LEU A 39 2.19 -12.43 -0.02
N SER A 40 1.12 -12.59 0.78
CA SER A 40 1.21 -13.19 2.11
C SER A 40 1.64 -14.66 2.07
N GLY A 41 1.26 -15.40 1.02
CA GLY A 41 1.71 -16.79 0.81
C GLY A 41 3.20 -16.89 0.51
N LEU A 42 3.77 -15.91 -0.21
CA LEU A 42 5.22 -15.86 -0.49
C LEU A 42 6.05 -15.55 0.77
N LEU A 43 5.50 -14.83 1.74
CA LEU A 43 6.18 -14.56 3.00
C LEU A 43 6.45 -15.82 3.81
N ASN A 44 5.74 -16.93 3.53
CA ASN A 44 5.96 -18.22 4.20
C ASN A 44 7.00 -19.11 3.48
N GLU A 45 7.47 -18.73 2.30
CA GLU A 45 8.50 -19.47 1.59
C GLU A 45 9.89 -18.92 1.95
N GLU A 46 10.73 -19.71 2.61
CA GLU A 46 12.07 -19.29 3.09
C GLU A 46 12.92 -18.63 1.99
N ALA A 47 12.81 -19.11 0.75
CA ALA A 47 13.57 -18.59 -0.38
C ALA A 47 13.16 -17.16 -0.78
N PHE A 48 11.90 -16.78 -0.59
CA PHE A 48 11.36 -15.49 -1.02
C PHE A 48 11.14 -14.52 0.13
N PHE A 49 11.07 -15.03 1.37
CA PHE A 49 10.81 -14.24 2.56
C PHE A 49 11.61 -12.94 2.64
N PRO A 50 12.96 -12.93 2.56
CA PRO A 50 13.71 -11.70 2.73
C PRO A 50 13.41 -10.68 1.63
N TYR A 51 13.25 -11.13 0.38
CA TYR A 51 13.00 -10.24 -0.75
C TYR A 51 11.62 -9.59 -0.68
N VAL A 52 10.57 -10.40 -0.48
CA VAL A 52 9.19 -9.92 -0.40
C VAL A 52 9.00 -9.03 0.82
N HIS A 53 9.61 -9.40 1.95
CA HIS A 53 9.55 -8.61 3.17
C HIS A 53 10.21 -7.23 3.01
N ILE A 54 11.40 -7.16 2.43
CA ILE A 54 12.10 -5.89 2.15
C ILE A 54 11.26 -5.04 1.19
N ALA A 55 10.72 -5.62 0.12
CA ALA A 55 9.88 -4.90 -0.85
C ALA A 55 8.60 -4.35 -0.20
N ALA A 56 7.93 -5.14 0.64
CA ALA A 56 6.73 -4.74 1.36
C ALA A 56 7.02 -3.64 2.38
N MET A 57 8.11 -3.74 3.14
CA MET A 57 8.53 -2.69 4.09
C MET A 57 8.94 -1.40 3.38
N PHE A 58 9.60 -1.50 2.24
CA PHE A 58 9.94 -0.33 1.42
C PHE A 58 8.67 0.35 0.89
N MET A 59 7.71 -0.42 0.39
CA MET A 59 6.41 0.11 -0.04
C MET A 59 5.67 0.78 1.13
N LEU A 60 5.62 0.15 2.30
CA LEU A 60 5.00 0.72 3.50
C LEU A 60 5.63 2.06 3.88
N ALA A 61 6.96 2.11 3.96
CA ALA A 61 7.70 3.33 4.27
C ALA A 61 7.39 4.44 3.24
N TRP A 62 7.29 4.08 1.98
CA TRP A 62 6.93 4.99 0.90
C TRP A 62 5.51 5.55 1.07
N LEU A 63 4.52 4.70 1.33
CA LEU A 63 3.13 5.11 1.56
C LEU A 63 3.00 6.03 2.79
N VAL A 64 3.67 5.69 3.89
CA VAL A 64 3.72 6.51 5.10
C VAL A 64 4.35 7.89 4.81
N TYR A 65 5.43 7.93 4.03
CA TYR A 65 6.06 9.18 3.60
C TYR A 65 5.12 10.07 2.79
N LEU A 66 4.43 9.49 1.79
CA LEU A 66 3.48 10.23 0.94
C LEU A 66 2.27 10.74 1.74
N LEU A 67 1.70 9.90 2.59
CA LEU A 67 0.63 10.28 3.50
C LEU A 67 1.08 11.40 4.45
N GLY A 68 2.31 11.34 4.93
CA GLY A 68 2.90 12.41 5.74
C GLY A 68 3.04 13.75 4.99
N ILE A 69 3.31 13.73 3.68
CA ILE A 69 3.28 14.94 2.85
C ILE A 69 1.86 15.48 2.74
N LEU A 70 0.89 14.61 2.44
CA LEU A 70 -0.51 14.99 2.26
C LEU A 70 -1.13 15.54 3.55
N SER A 71 -0.85 14.90 4.68
CA SER A 71 -1.39 15.33 5.99
C SER A 71 -0.97 16.73 6.40
N ARG A 72 0.26 17.15 6.03
CA ARG A 72 0.75 18.52 6.31
C ARG A 72 0.05 19.60 5.50
N ARG A 73 -0.65 19.22 4.45
CA ARG A 73 -1.37 20.13 3.54
C ARG A 73 -2.88 20.16 3.80
N CYS A 74 -3.34 19.28 4.69
CA CYS A 74 -4.76 19.15 5.00
C CYS A 74 -5.05 19.60 6.42
N GLU A 75 -6.07 20.45 6.58
CA GLU A 75 -6.65 20.78 7.87
C GLU A 75 -7.53 19.62 8.36
N SER A 76 -6.89 18.49 8.67
CA SER A 76 -7.59 17.31 9.19
C SER A 76 -7.55 17.30 10.71
N LYS A 77 -8.65 16.86 11.34
CA LYS A 77 -8.70 16.61 12.80
C LYS A 77 -7.83 15.41 13.21
N LEU A 78 -7.44 14.55 12.26
CA LEU A 78 -6.57 13.41 12.52
C LEU A 78 -5.14 13.88 12.78
N LYS A 79 -4.59 13.50 13.93
CA LYS A 79 -3.21 13.79 14.29
C LYS A 79 -2.28 12.94 13.41
N THR A 80 -1.38 13.58 12.67
CA THR A 80 -0.52 12.94 11.66
C THR A 80 0.35 11.85 12.25
N VAL A 81 1.14 12.14 13.28
CA VAL A 81 2.13 11.20 13.82
C VAL A 81 1.48 9.92 14.35
N PRO A 82 0.50 9.96 15.29
CA PRO A 82 -0.10 8.74 15.79
C PRO A 82 -0.86 7.96 14.72
N SER A 83 -1.46 8.65 13.73
CA SER A 83 -2.18 7.98 12.64
C SER A 83 -1.23 7.22 11.71
N LEU A 84 -0.09 7.79 11.36
CA LEU A 84 0.94 7.13 10.55
C LEU A 84 1.63 6.01 11.32
N PHE A 85 1.86 6.20 12.62
CA PHE A 85 2.42 5.16 13.48
C PHE A 85 1.48 3.95 13.58
N LEU A 86 0.18 4.18 13.76
CA LEU A 86 -0.82 3.12 13.79
C LEU A 86 -0.85 2.34 12.47
N LEU A 87 -0.82 3.04 11.33
CA LEU A 87 -0.76 2.39 10.00
C LEU A 87 0.49 1.52 9.88
N ALA A 88 1.65 2.07 10.21
CA ALA A 88 2.92 1.35 10.14
C ALA A 88 2.92 0.12 11.05
N LEU A 89 2.38 0.25 12.27
CA LEU A 89 2.28 -0.84 13.24
C LEU A 89 1.39 -1.98 12.73
N LEU A 90 0.18 -1.66 12.25
CA LEU A 90 -0.78 -2.68 11.78
C LEU A 90 -0.22 -3.48 10.61
N ILE A 91 0.33 -2.79 9.60
CA ILE A 91 0.85 -3.45 8.40
C ILE A 91 2.15 -4.21 8.73
N SER A 92 3.07 -3.61 9.49
CA SER A 92 4.31 -4.31 9.88
C SER A 92 4.02 -5.54 10.71
N ALA A 93 3.10 -5.47 11.68
CA ALA A 93 2.72 -6.62 12.49
C ALA A 93 2.09 -7.73 11.64
N SER A 94 1.24 -7.39 10.67
CA SER A 94 0.71 -8.35 9.71
C SER A 94 1.82 -9.03 8.90
N LEU A 95 2.79 -8.28 8.38
CA LEU A 95 3.91 -8.81 7.61
C LEU A 95 4.81 -9.73 8.44
N TRP A 96 5.04 -9.41 9.72
CA TRP A 96 5.87 -10.23 10.62
C TRP A 96 5.20 -11.51 11.07
N ILE A 97 3.90 -11.48 11.36
CA ILE A 97 3.15 -12.68 11.77
C ILE A 97 3.04 -13.66 10.60
N GLY A 98 2.94 -13.13 9.36
CA GLY A 98 2.74 -13.94 8.18
C GLY A 98 1.39 -14.69 8.19
N TRP A 99 1.05 -15.27 7.06
CA TRP A 99 -0.10 -16.16 7.00
C TRP A 99 0.34 -17.61 7.17
N SER A 100 -0.29 -18.36 8.05
CA SER A 100 0.00 -19.78 8.28
C SER A 100 -1.19 -20.64 7.88
N SER A 101 -0.96 -21.63 7.02
CA SER A 101 -1.98 -22.63 6.68
C SER A 101 -2.20 -23.68 7.77
N THR A 102 -1.25 -23.83 8.68
CA THR A 102 -1.25 -24.87 9.74
C THR A 102 -1.71 -24.33 11.09
N ASP A 103 -1.54 -23.03 11.35
CA ASP A 103 -1.95 -22.38 12.60
C ASP A 103 -3.11 -21.42 12.33
N GLY A 104 -4.33 -21.89 12.63
CA GLY A 104 -5.55 -21.11 12.41
C GLY A 104 -5.63 -19.84 13.26
N PHE A 105 -4.99 -19.80 14.43
CA PHE A 105 -4.95 -18.60 15.26
C PHE A 105 -4.05 -17.53 14.64
N LEU A 106 -2.82 -17.88 14.25
CA LEU A 106 -1.89 -16.94 13.59
C LEU A 106 -2.45 -16.45 12.26
N ALA A 107 -3.06 -17.34 11.47
CA ALA A 107 -3.74 -16.96 10.22
C ALA A 107 -4.85 -15.92 10.49
N THR A 108 -5.67 -16.12 11.52
CA THR A 108 -6.73 -15.18 11.88
C THR A 108 -6.17 -13.83 12.32
N VAL A 109 -5.13 -13.82 13.15
CA VAL A 109 -4.47 -12.59 13.62
C VAL A 109 -3.85 -11.84 12.43
N HIS A 110 -3.15 -12.54 11.52
CA HIS A 110 -2.61 -11.94 10.30
C HIS A 110 -3.71 -11.25 9.47
N ILE A 111 -4.80 -11.96 9.21
CA ILE A 111 -5.94 -11.43 8.44
C ILE A 111 -6.53 -10.20 9.13
N MET A 112 -6.78 -10.25 10.43
CA MET A 112 -7.34 -9.12 11.19
C MET A 112 -6.45 -7.89 11.12
N LEU A 113 -5.13 -8.05 11.28
CA LEU A 113 -4.17 -6.94 11.20
C LEU A 113 -4.08 -6.37 9.79
N ALA A 114 -4.07 -7.22 8.76
CA ALA A 114 -4.06 -6.80 7.36
C ALA A 114 -5.32 -5.99 7.01
N TYR A 115 -6.51 -6.48 7.40
CA TYR A 115 -7.76 -5.74 7.19
C TYR A 115 -7.83 -4.43 7.97
N ALA A 116 -7.38 -4.43 9.23
CA ALA A 116 -7.32 -3.21 10.02
C ALA A 116 -6.39 -2.17 9.39
N GLY A 117 -5.22 -2.59 8.91
CA GLY A 117 -4.28 -1.75 8.17
C GLY A 117 -4.88 -1.22 6.87
N PHE A 118 -5.55 -2.09 6.10
CA PHE A 118 -6.26 -1.69 4.87
C PHE A 118 -7.36 -0.66 5.16
N VAL A 119 -8.23 -0.91 6.12
CA VAL A 119 -9.29 0.04 6.49
C VAL A 119 -8.70 1.37 6.95
N TRP A 120 -7.66 1.33 7.79
CA TRP A 120 -7.00 2.53 8.27
C TRP A 120 -6.33 3.32 7.14
N MET A 121 -5.67 2.66 6.20
CA MET A 121 -5.13 3.27 4.99
C MET A 121 -6.20 4.02 4.19
N ASN A 122 -7.39 3.42 4.02
CA ASN A 122 -8.52 4.05 3.33
C ASN A 122 -9.03 5.29 4.08
N VAL A 123 -9.11 5.23 5.41
CA VAL A 123 -9.49 6.39 6.26
C VAL A 123 -8.49 7.53 6.07
N LEU A 124 -7.19 7.25 6.11
CA LEU A 124 -6.14 8.26 5.94
C LEU A 124 -6.14 8.85 4.54
N PHE A 125 -6.28 8.00 3.52
CA PHE A 125 -6.36 8.47 2.14
C PHE A 125 -7.55 9.42 1.97
N TYR A 126 -8.74 9.01 2.40
CA TYR A 126 -9.94 9.86 2.31
C TYR A 126 -9.78 11.16 3.10
N ALA A 127 -9.29 11.07 4.34
CA ALA A 127 -9.13 12.24 5.20
C ALA A 127 -8.17 13.28 4.62
N TRP A 128 -7.09 12.85 3.97
CA TRP A 128 -6.01 13.73 3.52
C TRP A 128 -5.98 13.99 2.01
N ALA A 129 -6.67 13.17 1.19
CA ALA A 129 -6.80 13.39 -0.24
C ALA A 129 -8.16 13.95 -0.67
N ARG A 130 -9.11 14.12 0.25
CA ARG A 130 -10.50 14.54 -0.05
C ARG A 130 -10.62 15.84 -0.84
N TYR A 131 -9.63 16.72 -0.76
CA TYR A 131 -9.61 17.99 -1.52
C TYR A 131 -9.40 17.78 -3.02
N SER A 132 -8.93 16.61 -3.42
CA SER A 132 -8.76 16.22 -4.81
C SER A 132 -9.82 15.18 -5.22
N THR A 133 -11.04 15.64 -5.50
CA THR A 133 -12.18 14.78 -5.87
C THR A 133 -11.86 13.83 -7.02
N ARG A 134 -11.01 14.23 -7.96
CA ARG A 134 -10.58 13.38 -9.09
C ARG A 134 -9.80 12.16 -8.58
N TYR A 135 -8.80 12.37 -7.73
CA TYR A 135 -7.96 11.26 -7.23
C TYR A 135 -8.74 10.36 -6.28
N VAL A 136 -9.65 10.91 -5.47
CA VAL A 136 -10.54 10.11 -4.62
C VAL A 136 -11.44 9.20 -5.45
N LYS A 137 -12.02 9.70 -6.54
CA LYS A 137 -12.82 8.87 -7.46
C LYS A 137 -12.01 7.73 -8.06
N ILE A 138 -10.80 8.03 -8.57
CA ILE A 138 -9.91 7.00 -9.14
C ILE A 138 -9.53 5.97 -8.06
N TYR A 139 -9.25 6.41 -6.84
CA TYR A 139 -8.94 5.53 -5.73
C TYR A 139 -10.10 4.58 -5.38
N ILE A 140 -11.33 5.08 -5.33
CA ILE A 140 -12.53 4.25 -5.12
C ILE A 140 -12.68 3.23 -6.23
N CYS A 141 -12.52 3.63 -7.50
CA CYS A 141 -12.56 2.70 -8.64
C CYS A 141 -11.47 1.63 -8.54
N LEU A 142 -10.25 2.00 -8.17
CA LEU A 142 -9.14 1.07 -7.97
C LEU A 142 -9.43 0.05 -6.87
N GLY A 143 -9.88 0.52 -5.69
CA GLY A 143 -10.24 -0.34 -4.57
C GLY A 143 -11.39 -1.28 -4.92
N PHE A 144 -12.42 -0.78 -5.62
CA PHE A 144 -13.52 -1.59 -6.10
C PHE A 144 -13.06 -2.66 -7.11
N THR A 145 -12.18 -2.31 -8.04
CA THR A 145 -11.63 -3.27 -9.01
C THR A 145 -10.83 -4.38 -8.32
N ALA A 146 -9.95 -4.03 -7.38
CA ALA A 146 -9.18 -5.00 -6.60
C ALA A 146 -10.10 -5.91 -5.75
N PHE A 147 -11.15 -5.33 -5.15
CA PHE A 147 -12.15 -6.08 -4.39
C PHE A 147 -12.91 -7.05 -5.30
N MET A 148 -13.40 -6.60 -6.46
CA MET A 148 -14.13 -7.45 -7.40
C MET A 148 -13.28 -8.60 -7.94
N LEU A 149 -11.98 -8.37 -8.18
CA LEU A 149 -11.05 -9.44 -8.53
C LEU A 149 -10.96 -10.50 -7.42
N SER A 150 -10.85 -10.07 -6.17
CA SER A 150 -10.80 -10.98 -5.01
C SER A 150 -12.10 -11.77 -4.86
N VAL A 151 -13.25 -11.13 -5.02
CA VAL A 151 -14.56 -11.79 -4.98
C VAL A 151 -14.72 -12.80 -6.11
N SER A 152 -14.31 -12.45 -7.33
CA SER A 152 -14.43 -13.32 -8.50
C SER A 152 -13.56 -14.58 -8.39
N LEU A 153 -12.42 -14.48 -7.70
CA LEU A 153 -11.52 -15.61 -7.46
C LEU A 153 -11.85 -16.37 -6.16
N GLY A 154 -12.69 -15.80 -5.28
CA GLY A 154 -13.01 -16.38 -3.98
C GLY A 154 -11.92 -16.20 -2.92
N TYR A 155 -10.85 -15.47 -3.23
CA TYR A 155 -9.74 -15.16 -2.32
C TYR A 155 -8.97 -13.92 -2.75
N VAL A 156 -8.17 -13.35 -1.87
CA VAL A 156 -7.27 -12.24 -2.21
C VAL A 156 -6.10 -12.77 -3.02
N SER A 157 -6.06 -12.44 -4.30
CA SER A 157 -5.02 -12.90 -5.23
C SER A 157 -3.85 -11.93 -5.30
N GLY A 158 -2.69 -12.42 -5.72
CA GLY A 158 -1.50 -11.58 -5.91
C GLY A 158 -1.75 -10.41 -6.87
N ILE A 159 -2.55 -10.63 -7.93
CA ILE A 159 -2.90 -9.54 -8.86
C ILE A 159 -3.75 -8.45 -8.19
N SER A 160 -4.68 -8.80 -7.30
CA SER A 160 -5.50 -7.80 -6.58
C SER A 160 -4.64 -6.99 -5.60
N GLU A 161 -3.72 -7.63 -4.89
CA GLU A 161 -2.80 -6.97 -3.96
C GLU A 161 -1.83 -6.03 -4.70
N VAL A 162 -1.24 -6.50 -5.81
CA VAL A 162 -0.33 -5.70 -6.63
C VAL A 162 -1.05 -4.53 -7.30
N LEU A 163 -2.23 -4.77 -7.87
CA LEU A 163 -3.05 -3.71 -8.47
C LEU A 163 -3.36 -2.62 -7.45
N TYR A 164 -3.80 -3.02 -6.26
CA TYR A 164 -4.13 -2.07 -5.20
C TYR A 164 -2.88 -1.34 -4.70
N GLY A 165 -1.81 -2.05 -4.38
CA GLY A 165 -0.57 -1.48 -3.85
C GLY A 165 0.12 -0.54 -4.85
N ALA A 166 0.26 -0.95 -6.10
CA ALA A 166 0.83 -0.13 -7.18
C ALA A 166 -0.05 1.10 -7.44
N GLY A 167 -1.37 0.91 -7.53
CA GLY A 167 -2.32 1.99 -7.74
C GLY A 167 -2.31 3.01 -6.60
N CYS A 168 -2.24 2.57 -5.35
CA CYS A 168 -2.09 3.47 -4.19
C CYS A 168 -0.79 4.28 -4.29
N SER A 169 0.33 3.66 -4.64
CA SER A 169 1.61 4.35 -4.79
C SER A 169 1.55 5.43 -5.87
N VAL A 170 1.01 5.10 -7.04
CA VAL A 170 0.84 6.05 -8.15
C VAL A 170 -0.07 7.20 -7.76
N LEU A 171 -1.26 6.90 -7.23
CA LEU A 171 -2.25 7.94 -6.89
C LEU A 171 -1.77 8.88 -5.79
N LEU A 172 -1.16 8.34 -4.73
CA LEU A 172 -0.60 9.17 -3.66
C LEU A 172 0.56 10.03 -4.16
N SER A 173 1.41 9.51 -5.05
CA SER A 173 2.51 10.27 -5.65
C SER A 173 1.98 11.42 -6.50
N LEU A 174 0.99 11.16 -7.34
CA LEU A 174 0.31 12.19 -8.13
C LEU A 174 -0.36 13.24 -7.24
N CYS A 175 -1.06 12.83 -6.19
CA CYS A 175 -1.64 13.75 -5.20
C CYS A 175 -0.56 14.60 -4.52
N ALA A 176 0.57 14.00 -4.15
CA ALA A 176 1.65 14.71 -3.46
C ALA A 176 2.35 15.74 -4.33
N VAL A 177 2.34 15.58 -5.66
CA VAL A 177 3.01 16.48 -6.62
C VAL A 177 2.05 17.53 -7.17
N SER A 178 0.77 17.20 -7.36
CA SER A 178 -0.23 18.10 -7.99
C SER A 178 -0.68 19.27 -7.09
N GLN A 179 -0.25 19.31 -5.85
CA GLN A 179 -0.51 20.36 -4.87
C GLN A 179 0.77 21.14 -4.56
#